data_0387a1fe698137b5f05dfb9556d2bc41
#
_entry.id   0387a1fe698137b5f05dfb9556d2bc41
#
_cell.length_a   1.000
_cell.length_b   1.000
_cell.length_c   1.000
_cell.angle_alpha   90.00
_cell.angle_beta   90.00
_cell.angle_gamma   90.00
#
_symmetry.space_group_name_H-M   'P 1'
#
loop_
_entity.id
_entity.type
_entity.pdbx_description
1 polymer ?
#
loop_
_entity_poly.entity_id
_entity_poly.type
_entity_poly.pdbx_seq_one_letter_code
_entity_poly.pdbx_strand_id
1 'polypeptide(L)'
;MLRDFTAIDFETANRYPTSACSIGIVVVQDGEITEEFSHLIKPEPYYFNKKFIEIHGITPVMVKDAPSIGFIFCGACRGLILKGWLCLPQCGV
;
A
#
# COMPACT_ATOMS: atom_id res chain seq x y z
N MET A 1 16.11 -9.43 -18.69
CA MET A 1 15.06 -8.44 -18.39
C MET A 1 13.89 -9.12 -17.70
N LEU A 2 13.42 -8.51 -16.63
CA LEU A 2 12.28 -9.05 -15.91
C LEU A 2 11.00 -8.74 -16.67
N ARG A 3 10.24 -9.76 -17.02
CA ARG A 3 8.96 -9.60 -17.68
C ARG A 3 7.79 -9.82 -16.73
N ASP A 4 8.03 -10.57 -15.67
CA ASP A 4 7.03 -10.84 -14.64
C ASP A 4 7.55 -10.31 -13.32
N PHE A 5 6.85 -9.34 -12.74
CA PHE A 5 7.23 -8.80 -11.44
C PHE A 5 6.06 -8.09 -10.80
N THR A 6 6.17 -7.85 -9.51
CA THR A 6 5.24 -7.03 -8.75
C THR A 6 5.99 -5.83 -8.18
N ALA A 7 5.50 -4.65 -8.46
CA ALA A 7 6.05 -3.42 -7.91
C ALA A 7 5.16 -2.93 -6.78
N ILE A 8 5.77 -2.56 -5.66
CA ILE A 8 5.05 -2.05 -4.49
C ILE A 8 5.64 -0.69 -4.15
N ASP A 9 4.79 0.28 -3.94
CA ASP A 9 5.18 1.63 -3.58
C ASP A 9 4.34 2.13 -2.41
N PHE A 10 4.98 2.86 -1.50
CA PHE A 10 4.32 3.47 -0.35
C PHE A 10 4.55 4.97 -0.34
N GLU A 11 3.55 5.70 0.13
CA GLU A 11 3.72 7.08 0.55
C GLU A 11 3.60 7.14 2.06
N THR A 12 4.44 7.94 2.71
CA THR A 12 4.43 8.07 4.17
C THR A 12 3.96 9.46 4.59
N ALA A 13 3.32 9.51 5.75
CA ALA A 13 2.80 10.77 6.30
C ALA A 13 3.88 11.58 7.00
N ASN A 14 4.86 10.90 7.57
CA ASN A 14 5.93 11.52 8.32
C ASN A 14 7.18 10.66 8.24
N ARG A 15 8.23 11.03 8.99
CA ARG A 15 9.53 10.35 8.91
C ARG A 15 9.56 8.92 9.44
N TYR A 16 8.51 8.49 10.13
CA TYR A 16 8.50 7.13 10.67
C TYR A 16 8.10 6.13 9.59
N PRO A 17 8.83 5.03 9.44
CA PRO A 17 8.49 4.03 8.41
C PRO A 17 7.10 3.41 8.60
N THR A 18 6.58 3.44 9.83
CA THR A 18 5.26 2.91 10.14
C THR A 18 4.12 3.82 9.69
N SER A 19 4.44 5.03 9.23
CA SER A 19 3.45 6.05 8.91
C SER A 19 2.95 5.98 7.46
N ALA A 20 2.95 4.81 6.85
CA ALA A 20 2.42 4.67 5.50
C ALA A 20 1.00 5.20 5.43
N CYS A 21 0.73 6.06 4.46
CA CYS A 21 -0.60 6.64 4.24
C CYS A 21 -1.20 6.24 2.90
N SER A 22 -0.44 5.58 2.05
CA SER A 22 -0.98 4.94 0.86
C SER A 22 -0.07 3.80 0.41
N ILE A 23 -0.65 2.85 -0.29
CA ILE A 23 0.08 1.75 -0.90
C ILE A 23 -0.39 1.60 -2.34
N GLY A 24 0.56 1.35 -3.24
CA GLY A 24 0.27 1.00 -4.62
C GLY A 24 0.96 -0.29 -4.98
N ILE A 25 0.23 -1.18 -5.64
CA ILE A 25 0.77 -2.46 -6.10
C ILE A 25 0.42 -2.61 -7.58
N VAL A 26 1.44 -2.95 -8.37
CA VAL A 26 1.26 -3.19 -9.80
C VAL A 26 1.85 -4.54 -10.12
N VAL A 27 1.07 -5.37 -10.80
CA VAL A 27 1.55 -6.68 -11.26
C VAL A 27 1.78 -6.62 -12.75
N VAL A 28 2.98 -7.03 -13.15
CA VAL A 28 3.37 -7.08 -14.57
C VAL A 28 3.62 -8.53 -14.95
N GLN A 29 2.97 -8.99 -16.01
CA GLN A 29 3.15 -10.32 -16.56
C GLN A 29 3.36 -10.20 -18.06
N ASP A 30 4.41 -10.85 -18.56
CA ASP A 30 4.78 -10.79 -19.97
C ASP A 30 5.00 -9.35 -20.46
N GLY A 31 5.51 -8.49 -19.57
CA GLY A 31 5.77 -7.09 -19.90
C GLY A 31 4.54 -6.22 -19.88
N GLU A 32 3.40 -6.73 -19.49
CA GLU A 32 2.15 -5.98 -19.46
C GLU A 32 1.59 -5.91 -18.05
N ILE A 33 0.98 -4.77 -17.72
CA ILE A 33 0.31 -4.59 -16.44
C ILE A 33 -0.99 -5.39 -16.47
N THR A 34 -1.07 -6.40 -15.61
CA THR A 34 -2.26 -7.26 -15.53
C THR A 34 -3.16 -6.89 -14.37
N GLU A 35 -2.61 -6.28 -13.31
CA GLU A 35 -3.40 -5.87 -12.17
C GLU A 35 -2.78 -4.64 -11.50
N GLU A 36 -3.64 -3.80 -10.97
CA GLU A 36 -3.24 -2.65 -10.18
C GLU A 36 -4.12 -2.57 -8.94
N PHE A 37 -3.49 -2.23 -7.83
CA PHE A 37 -4.18 -2.03 -6.55
C PHE A 37 -3.61 -0.78 -5.90
N SER A 38 -4.48 0.06 -5.37
CA SER A 38 -4.05 1.20 -4.56
C SER A 38 -5.05 1.43 -3.45
N HIS A 39 -4.56 1.90 -2.32
CA HIS A 39 -5.42 2.14 -1.17
C HIS A 39 -4.81 3.19 -0.26
N LEU A 40 -5.67 4.01 0.32
CA LEU A 40 -5.26 4.93 1.37
C LEU A 40 -5.16 4.17 2.69
N ILE A 41 -4.24 4.62 3.55
CA ILE A 41 -3.95 3.96 4.83
C ILE A 41 -3.98 5.04 5.92
N LYS A 42 -4.54 4.69 7.08
CA LYS A 42 -4.44 5.56 8.24
C LYS A 42 -3.06 5.36 8.87
N PRO A 43 -2.19 6.37 8.85
CA PRO A 43 -0.82 6.19 9.31
C PRO A 43 -0.70 6.14 10.84
N GLU A 44 0.38 5.51 11.31
CA GLU A 44 0.75 5.51 12.72
C GLU A 44 2.22 5.88 12.85
N PRO A 45 2.55 6.93 13.63
CA PRO A 45 1.62 7.84 14.30
C PRO A 45 0.82 8.69 13.31
N TYR A 46 -0.40 9.06 13.73
CA TYR A 46 -1.32 9.79 12.86
C TYR A 46 -1.03 11.28 12.92
N TYR A 47 0.01 11.71 12.25
CA TYR A 47 0.26 13.11 11.97
C TYR A 47 1.00 13.21 10.64
N PHE A 48 0.90 14.36 9.99
CA PHE A 48 1.49 14.55 8.66
C PHE A 48 2.52 15.66 8.69
N ASN A 49 3.69 15.36 8.14
CA ASN A 49 4.72 16.36 7.88
C ASN A 49 4.27 17.17 6.66
N LYS A 50 4.30 18.48 6.80
CA LYS A 50 3.84 19.38 5.74
C LYS A 50 4.58 19.15 4.41
N LYS A 51 5.90 18.92 4.49
CA LYS A 51 6.68 18.67 3.28
C LYS A 51 6.26 17.40 2.56
N PHE A 52 5.85 16.39 3.30
CA PHE A 52 5.39 15.14 2.72
C PHE A 52 4.06 15.36 2.00
N ILE A 53 3.16 16.13 2.60
CA ILE A 53 1.91 16.48 1.93
C ILE A 53 2.17 17.21 0.62
N GLU A 54 3.14 18.10 0.60
CA GLU A 54 3.50 18.83 -0.63
C GLU A 54 4.00 17.90 -1.73
N ILE A 55 4.61 16.78 -1.36
CA ILE A 55 5.14 15.82 -2.32
C ILE A 55 4.05 14.92 -2.89
N HIS A 56 3.22 14.32 -2.03
CA HIS A 56 2.25 13.31 -2.48
C HIS A 56 0.79 13.77 -2.47
N GLY A 57 0.50 14.93 -1.86
CA GLY A 57 -0.86 15.46 -1.87
C GLY A 57 -1.87 14.78 -0.97
N ILE A 58 -1.44 13.81 -0.16
CA ILE A 58 -2.33 13.08 0.74
C ILE A 58 -2.42 13.85 2.06
N THR A 59 -3.64 14.19 2.48
CA THR A 59 -3.88 14.98 3.68
C THR A 59 -4.47 14.12 4.79
N PRO A 60 -4.39 14.59 6.07
CA PRO A 60 -4.99 13.84 7.18
C PRO A 60 -6.47 13.54 6.99
N VAL A 61 -7.22 14.47 6.40
CA VAL A 61 -8.64 14.27 6.18
C VAL A 61 -8.92 13.12 5.23
N MET A 62 -8.07 12.96 4.21
CA MET A 62 -8.25 11.92 3.21
C MET A 62 -8.14 10.50 3.79
N VAL A 63 -7.34 10.35 4.85
CA VAL A 63 -7.08 9.02 5.45
C VAL A 63 -7.73 8.84 6.81
N LYS A 64 -8.54 9.79 7.23
CA LYS A 64 -9.16 9.80 8.54
C LYS A 64 -9.94 8.51 8.83
N ASP A 65 -10.66 8.03 7.85
CA ASP A 65 -11.47 6.81 7.97
C ASP A 65 -10.85 5.62 7.23
N ALA A 66 -9.60 5.75 6.80
CA ALA A 66 -8.93 4.67 6.12
C ALA A 66 -8.51 3.57 7.10
N PRO A 67 -8.43 2.32 6.64
CA PRO A 67 -7.97 1.22 7.49
C PRO A 67 -6.47 1.34 7.79
N SER A 68 -6.04 0.66 8.86
CA SER A 68 -4.63 0.55 9.18
C SER A 68 -3.92 -0.34 8.16
N ILE A 69 -2.58 -0.24 8.12
CA ILE A 69 -1.81 -1.04 7.18
C ILE A 69 -1.98 -2.54 7.43
N GLY A 70 -2.08 -2.95 8.69
CA GLY A 70 -2.30 -4.36 9.01
C GLY A 70 -3.63 -4.86 8.47
N PHE A 71 -4.67 -4.06 8.59
CA PHE A 71 -5.98 -4.42 8.07
C PHE A 71 -5.95 -4.54 6.54
N ILE A 72 -5.28 -3.60 5.88
CA ILE A 72 -5.18 -3.62 4.42
C ILE A 72 -4.45 -4.86 3.94
N PHE A 73 -3.33 -5.19 4.57
CA PHE A 73 -2.57 -6.38 4.17
C PHE A 73 -3.40 -7.65 4.34
N CYS A 74 -4.14 -7.79 5.42
CA CYS A 74 -4.99 -8.96 5.61
C CYS A 74 -6.07 -9.03 4.54
N GLY A 75 -6.73 -7.93 4.24
CA GLY A 75 -7.76 -7.89 3.20
C GLY A 75 -7.19 -8.08 1.81
N ALA A 76 -6.11 -7.36 1.49
CA ALA A 76 -5.48 -7.43 0.17
C ALA A 76 -4.84 -8.81 -0.06
N CYS A 77 -4.21 -9.38 0.98
CA CYS A 77 -3.57 -10.67 0.84
C CYS A 77 -4.55 -11.78 0.52
N ARG A 78 -5.75 -11.73 1.05
CA ARG A 78 -6.76 -12.73 0.69
C ARG A 78 -7.03 -12.75 -0.80
N GLY A 79 -7.19 -11.57 -1.39
CA GLY A 79 -7.38 -11.47 -2.83
C GLY A 79 -6.15 -11.92 -3.60
N LEU A 80 -4.97 -11.56 -3.14
CA LEU A 80 -3.71 -11.93 -3.80
C LEU A 80 -3.46 -13.43 -3.71
N ILE A 81 -3.77 -14.05 -2.58
CA ILE A 81 -3.62 -15.50 -2.42
C ILE A 81 -4.50 -16.23 -3.43
N LEU A 82 -5.73 -15.79 -3.60
CA LEU A 82 -6.62 -16.40 -4.57
C LEU A 82 -6.11 -16.28 -5.99
N LYS A 83 -5.26 -15.30 -6.24
CA LYS A 83 -4.63 -15.12 -7.56
C LYS A 83 -3.25 -15.75 -7.66
N GLY A 84 -2.81 -16.43 -6.61
CA GLY A 84 -1.50 -17.07 -6.59
C GLY A 84 -0.35 -16.13 -6.32
N TRP A 85 -0.61 -14.98 -5.74
CA TRP A 85 0.43 -13.99 -5.43
C TRP A 85 1.04 -14.23 -4.06
N LEU A 86 2.22 -13.62 -3.86
CA LEU A 86 2.89 -13.66 -2.58
C LEU A 86 2.09 -12.87 -1.54
N CYS A 87 1.95 -13.45 -0.35
CA CYS A 87 1.31 -12.80 0.78
C CYS A 87 2.14 -13.01 2.03
N LEU A 88 2.05 -12.06 2.97
CA LEU A 88 2.73 -12.19 4.25
C LEU A 88 2.07 -13.30 5.07
N PRO A 89 2.87 -14.10 5.80
CA PRO A 89 2.33 -15.24 6.54
C PRO A 89 1.22 -14.87 7.52
N GLN A 90 1.32 -13.72 8.19
CA GLN A 90 0.33 -13.29 9.16
C GLN A 90 -1.01 -12.95 8.53
N CYS A 91 -1.10 -12.79 7.24
CA CYS A 91 -2.35 -12.48 6.57
C CYS A 91 -3.28 -13.68 6.47
N GLY A 92 -2.75 -14.89 6.59
CA GLY A 92 -3.53 -16.10 6.48
C GLY A 92 -4.01 -16.66 7.81
N VAL A 93 -3.75 -15.96 8.88
CA VAL A 93 -4.08 -16.44 10.22
C VAL A 93 -5.49 -16.08 10.61
#